data_cd5ae2ec69e5f17ac938e644be0536c3
#
_entry.id   cd5ae2ec69e5f17ac938e644be0536c3
#
_cell.length_a   1.000
_cell.length_b   1.000
_cell.length_c   1.000
_cell.angle_alpha   90.00
_cell.angle_beta   90.00
_cell.angle_gamma   90.00
#
_symmetry.space_group_name_H-M   'P 1'
#
loop_
_entity.id
_entity.type
_entity.pdbx_description
1 polymer ?
#
loop_
_entity_poly.entity_id
_entity_poly.type
_entity_poly.pdbx_seq_one_letter_code
_entity_poly.pdbx_strand_id
1 'polypeptide(L)'
;PYTAPTLHSMGAEGIRRVDVICPGFVADCLETLEEIAQEARDDFLGAGGKEFHYIPSLNEDGNWINALADLVERYMAGWPTKTPIDPKTLEISASEAIKFGARS
;
A
#
# COMPACT_ATOMS: atom_id res chain seq x y z
N PRO A 1 -18.69 9.58 -1.71
CA PRO A 1 -19.19 8.85 -0.54
C PRO A 1 -18.03 8.36 0.30
N TYR A 2 -18.18 8.40 1.63
CA TYR A 2 -17.19 7.86 2.55
C TYR A 2 -17.47 6.37 2.79
N THR A 3 -16.44 5.54 2.94
CA THR A 3 -16.55 4.08 3.01
C THR A 3 -17.40 3.61 4.18
N ALA A 4 -17.09 4.02 5.40
CA ALA A 4 -17.79 3.56 6.60
C ALA A 4 -19.29 3.91 6.59
N PRO A 5 -19.74 5.17 6.35
CA PRO A 5 -21.15 5.47 6.23
C PRO A 5 -21.87 4.71 5.10
N THR A 6 -21.17 4.44 3.99
CA THR A 6 -21.74 3.67 2.88
C THR A 6 -21.99 2.22 3.27
N LEU A 7 -21.01 1.57 3.90
CA LEU A 7 -21.15 0.19 4.37
C LEU A 7 -22.22 0.04 5.44
N HIS A 8 -22.30 0.99 6.37
CA HIS A 8 -23.38 1.03 7.36
C HIS A 8 -24.76 1.09 6.68
N SER A 9 -24.96 2.02 5.71
CA SER A 9 -26.22 2.13 4.97
C SER A 9 -26.54 0.84 4.22
N MET A 10 -25.58 0.23 3.55
CA MET A 10 -25.76 -1.04 2.84
C MET A 10 -26.25 -2.16 3.78
N GLY A 11 -25.68 -2.27 4.98
CA GLY A 11 -26.13 -3.21 6.00
C GLY A 11 -27.58 -2.94 6.43
N ALA A 12 -27.90 -1.68 6.72
CA ALA A 12 -29.26 -1.25 7.11
C ALA A 12 -30.31 -1.44 6.02
N GLU A 13 -29.91 -1.31 4.75
CA GLU A 13 -30.78 -1.53 3.57
C GLU A 13 -30.98 -3.03 3.23
N GLY A 14 -30.36 -3.94 3.98
CA GLY A 14 -30.54 -5.38 3.84
C GLY A 14 -29.56 -6.05 2.86
N ILE A 15 -28.52 -5.37 2.45
CA ILE A 15 -27.41 -6.01 1.72
C ILE A 15 -26.75 -7.03 2.65
N ARG A 16 -26.73 -8.28 2.23
CA ARG A 16 -26.29 -9.37 3.08
C ARG A 16 -24.79 -9.63 3.02
N ARG A 17 -24.18 -9.40 1.87
CA ARG A 17 -22.74 -9.66 1.65
C ARG A 17 -22.08 -8.51 0.91
N VAL A 18 -20.88 -8.18 1.33
CA VAL A 18 -19.98 -7.27 0.62
C VAL A 18 -18.58 -7.87 0.53
N ASP A 19 -17.96 -7.69 -0.62
CA ASP A 19 -16.52 -7.93 -0.82
C ASP A 19 -15.87 -6.56 -1.03
N VAL A 20 -14.87 -6.23 -0.23
CA VAL A 20 -14.23 -4.91 -0.22
C VAL A 20 -12.79 -5.03 -0.67
N ILE A 21 -12.40 -4.21 -1.64
CA ILE A 21 -11.02 -4.10 -2.15
C ILE A 21 -10.56 -2.66 -2.04
N CYS A 22 -9.30 -2.45 -1.67
CA CYS A 22 -8.67 -1.15 -1.56
C CYS A 22 -7.63 -0.94 -2.69
N PRO A 23 -8.04 -0.62 -3.92
CA PRO A 23 -7.14 -0.63 -5.09
C PRO A 23 -6.11 0.50 -5.08
N GLY A 24 -6.25 1.49 -4.20
CA GLY A 24 -5.26 2.54 -3.98
C GLY A 24 -4.06 2.11 -3.13
N PHE A 25 -4.11 0.90 -2.54
CA PHE A 25 -3.06 0.38 -1.67
C PHE A 25 -2.44 -0.87 -2.30
N VAL A 26 -1.14 -0.82 -2.55
CA VAL A 26 -0.39 -1.98 -3.06
C VAL A 26 0.07 -2.92 -1.94
N ALA A 27 0.15 -2.40 -0.73
CA ALA A 27 0.43 -3.16 0.49
C ALA A 27 -0.61 -2.80 1.56
N ASP A 28 -0.95 -3.78 2.39
CA ASP A 28 -1.81 -3.55 3.55
C ASP A 28 -1.11 -2.66 4.57
N CYS A 29 -1.89 -1.80 5.20
CA CYS A 29 -1.45 -0.86 6.20
C CYS A 29 -2.53 -0.70 7.29
N LEU A 30 -2.35 0.21 8.20
CA LEU A 30 -3.30 0.45 9.28
C LEU A 30 -4.71 0.78 8.75
N GLU A 31 -4.78 1.62 7.71
CA GLU A 31 -6.03 2.04 7.09
C GLU A 31 -6.78 0.86 6.46
N THR A 32 -6.09 -0.11 5.90
CA THR A 32 -6.75 -1.27 5.28
C THR A 32 -7.08 -2.36 6.29
N LEU A 33 -6.20 -2.60 7.27
CA LEU A 33 -6.35 -3.71 8.23
C LEU A 33 -7.21 -3.35 9.44
N GLU A 34 -7.15 -2.11 9.91
CA GLU A 34 -7.94 -1.64 11.05
C GLU A 34 -9.23 -0.97 10.58
N GLU A 35 -9.13 0.14 9.84
CA GLU A 35 -10.32 0.93 9.47
C GLU A 35 -11.28 0.18 8.54
N ILE A 36 -10.76 -0.60 7.57
CA ILE A 36 -11.59 -1.32 6.62
C ILE A 36 -11.88 -2.74 7.06
N ALA A 37 -10.85 -3.55 7.34
CA ALA A 37 -11.04 -4.97 7.60
C ALA A 37 -11.60 -5.28 9.00
N GLN A 38 -11.55 -4.33 9.94
CA GLN A 38 -12.10 -4.46 11.28
C GLN A 38 -13.25 -3.49 11.52
N GLU A 39 -13.01 -2.18 11.61
CA GLU A 39 -14.03 -1.19 11.99
C GLU A 39 -15.21 -1.15 11.00
N ALA A 40 -14.93 -0.96 9.71
CA ALA A 40 -15.98 -0.90 8.68
C ALA A 40 -16.72 -2.24 8.53
N ARG A 41 -16.03 -3.38 8.74
CA ARG A 41 -16.65 -4.70 8.84
C ARG A 41 -17.64 -4.76 10.00
N ASP A 42 -17.23 -4.34 11.18
CA ASP A 42 -18.07 -4.41 12.38
C ASP A 42 -19.28 -3.48 12.25
N ASP A 43 -19.11 -2.30 11.67
CA ASP A 43 -20.20 -1.39 11.33
C ASP A 43 -21.22 -2.01 10.36
N PHE A 44 -20.75 -2.64 9.27
CA PHE A 44 -21.61 -3.31 8.30
C PHE A 44 -22.39 -4.46 8.92
N LEU A 45 -21.73 -5.33 9.68
CA LEU A 45 -22.35 -6.47 10.33
C LEU A 45 -23.34 -6.01 11.42
N GLY A 46 -22.97 -4.98 12.21
CA GLY A 46 -23.82 -4.37 13.23
C GLY A 46 -25.08 -3.73 12.64
N ALA A 47 -25.01 -3.17 11.44
CA ALA A 47 -26.14 -2.57 10.75
C ALA A 47 -27.11 -3.59 10.13
N GLY A 48 -26.76 -4.89 10.08
CA GLY A 48 -27.63 -5.96 9.57
C GLY A 48 -27.04 -6.81 8.44
N GLY A 49 -25.85 -6.46 7.95
CA GLY A 49 -25.07 -7.29 7.04
C GLY A 49 -24.77 -8.67 7.63
N LYS A 50 -24.40 -9.64 6.80
CA LYS A 50 -24.17 -11.03 7.23
C LYS A 50 -22.76 -11.53 6.91
N GLU A 51 -22.22 -11.11 5.79
CA GLU A 51 -20.91 -11.56 5.30
C GLU A 51 -20.11 -10.35 4.82
N PHE A 52 -18.93 -10.18 5.38
CA PHE A 52 -17.96 -9.17 4.97
C PHE A 52 -16.66 -9.86 4.61
N HIS A 53 -16.19 -9.65 3.40
CA HIS A 53 -14.93 -10.20 2.93
C HIS A 53 -14.00 -9.06 2.49
N TYR A 54 -12.88 -8.91 3.19
CA TYR A 54 -11.80 -8.02 2.79
C TYR A 54 -10.87 -8.75 1.82
N ILE A 55 -10.63 -8.16 0.67
CA ILE A 55 -9.66 -8.68 -0.32
C ILE A 55 -8.32 -8.00 -0.03
N PRO A 56 -7.29 -8.75 0.43
CA PRO A 56 -5.99 -8.19 0.77
C PRO A 56 -5.34 -7.45 -0.39
N SER A 57 -4.49 -6.48 -0.07
CA SER A 57 -3.60 -5.83 -1.03
C SER A 57 -2.61 -6.84 -1.62
N LEU A 58 -1.90 -6.45 -2.67
CA LEU A 58 -0.96 -7.35 -3.36
C LEU A 58 0.23 -7.76 -2.49
N ASN A 59 0.62 -6.91 -1.54
CA ASN A 59 1.70 -7.17 -0.57
C ASN A 59 2.96 -7.70 -1.26
N GLU A 60 3.44 -8.88 -0.86
CA GLU A 60 4.59 -9.57 -1.43
C GLU A 60 4.22 -10.66 -2.46
N ASP A 61 3.06 -10.56 -3.11
CA ASP A 61 2.72 -11.51 -4.19
C ASP A 61 3.82 -11.57 -5.26
N GLY A 62 4.27 -12.79 -5.58
CA GLY A 62 5.42 -13.00 -6.46
C GLY A 62 5.21 -12.44 -7.87
N ASN A 63 4.00 -12.50 -8.42
CA ASN A 63 3.71 -11.95 -9.75
C ASN A 63 3.74 -10.42 -9.72
N TRP A 64 3.22 -9.83 -8.64
CA TRP A 64 3.28 -8.39 -8.43
C TRP A 64 4.73 -7.91 -8.29
N ILE A 65 5.55 -8.55 -7.46
CA ILE A 65 6.96 -8.19 -7.28
C ILE A 65 7.73 -8.28 -8.60
N ASN A 66 7.51 -9.33 -9.39
CA ASN A 66 8.14 -9.46 -10.71
C ASN A 66 7.70 -8.35 -11.67
N ALA A 67 6.39 -8.04 -11.73
CA ALA A 67 5.89 -6.96 -12.57
C ALA A 67 6.46 -5.59 -12.16
N LEU A 68 6.59 -5.34 -10.85
CA LEU A 68 7.20 -4.13 -10.31
C LEU A 68 8.69 -4.05 -10.66
N ALA A 69 9.44 -5.16 -10.53
CA ALA A 69 10.84 -5.23 -10.90
C ALA A 69 11.05 -4.94 -12.39
N ASP A 70 10.26 -5.56 -13.28
CA ASP A 70 10.29 -5.31 -14.72
C ASP A 70 10.02 -3.83 -15.05
N LEU A 71 9.08 -3.20 -14.35
CA LEU A 71 8.76 -1.79 -14.52
C LEU A 71 9.95 -0.92 -14.11
N VAL A 72 10.54 -1.17 -12.94
CA VAL A 72 11.71 -0.44 -12.44
C VAL A 72 12.88 -0.59 -13.39
N GLU A 73 13.19 -1.81 -13.85
CA GLU A 73 14.29 -2.06 -14.80
C GLU A 73 14.12 -1.27 -16.10
N ARG A 74 12.92 -1.18 -16.63
CA ARG A 74 12.64 -0.38 -17.84
C ARG A 74 12.93 1.10 -17.64
N TYR A 75 12.52 1.66 -16.49
CA TYR A 75 12.75 3.08 -16.18
C TYR A 75 14.20 3.37 -15.78
N MET A 76 14.92 2.38 -15.28
CA MET A 76 16.34 2.47 -14.95
C MET A 76 17.27 2.12 -16.13
N ALA A 77 16.73 1.85 -17.32
CA ALA A 77 17.53 1.53 -18.51
C ALA A 77 18.50 2.67 -18.80
N GLY A 78 19.80 2.35 -18.82
CA GLY A 78 20.89 3.32 -19.02
C GLY A 78 21.44 3.95 -17.74
N TRP A 79 20.88 3.65 -16.57
CA TRP A 79 21.47 4.07 -15.31
C TRP A 79 22.68 3.19 -14.96
N PRO A 80 23.76 3.73 -14.37
CA PRO A 80 24.98 2.98 -14.03
C PRO A 80 24.80 2.12 -12.77
N THR A 81 23.80 1.24 -12.75
CA THR A 81 23.41 0.43 -11.60
C THR A 81 24.44 -0.64 -11.22
N LYS A 82 25.36 -0.99 -12.14
CA LYS A 82 26.41 -2.01 -11.93
C LYS A 82 27.80 -1.42 -11.75
N THR A 83 27.94 -0.11 -11.86
CA THR A 83 29.25 0.54 -11.69
C THR A 83 29.51 0.73 -10.19
N PRO A 84 30.64 0.22 -9.67
CA PRO A 84 31.03 0.53 -8.31
C PRO A 84 31.11 2.05 -8.13
N ILE A 85 30.50 2.57 -7.09
CA ILE A 85 30.58 3.99 -6.79
C ILE A 85 32.01 4.29 -6.35
N ASP A 86 32.68 5.24 -7.03
CA ASP A 86 34.01 5.67 -6.65
C ASP A 86 33.99 6.21 -5.19
N PRO A 87 34.93 5.75 -4.32
CA PRO A 87 34.97 6.20 -2.94
C PRO A 87 35.00 7.72 -2.76
N LYS A 88 35.67 8.45 -3.67
CA LYS A 88 35.66 9.93 -3.65
C LYS A 88 34.28 10.52 -3.89
N THR A 89 33.52 9.93 -4.77
CA THR A 89 32.14 10.36 -5.04
C THR A 89 31.25 10.13 -3.81
N LEU A 90 31.46 9.03 -3.08
CA LEU A 90 30.75 8.77 -1.82
C LEU A 90 31.12 9.80 -0.73
N GLU A 91 32.39 10.13 -0.59
CA GLU A 91 32.87 11.14 0.39
C GLU A 91 32.29 12.53 0.08
N ILE A 92 32.25 12.93 -1.20
CA ILE A 92 31.68 14.20 -1.62
C ILE A 92 30.16 14.20 -1.31
N SER A 93 29.45 13.14 -1.70
CA SER A 93 28.01 13.02 -1.46
C SER A 93 27.68 13.03 0.03
N ALA A 94 28.46 12.32 0.86
CA ALA A 94 28.30 12.32 2.30
C ALA A 94 28.52 13.72 2.90
N SER A 95 29.56 14.42 2.46
CA SER A 95 29.86 15.79 2.94
C SER A 95 28.75 16.78 2.58
N GLU A 96 28.19 16.65 1.39
CA GLU A 96 27.05 17.46 0.96
C GLU A 96 25.79 17.14 1.76
N ALA A 97 25.48 15.87 1.97
CA ALA A 97 24.34 15.45 2.77
C ALA A 97 24.41 16.03 4.20
N ILE A 98 25.59 16.04 4.82
CA ILE A 98 25.81 16.66 6.13
C ILE A 98 25.52 18.17 6.11
N LYS A 99 25.93 18.88 5.06
CA LYS A 99 25.61 20.32 4.90
C LYS A 99 24.12 20.59 4.83
N PHE A 100 23.34 19.62 4.32
CA PHE A 100 21.87 19.69 4.26
C PHE A 100 21.15 19.08 5.48
N GLY A 101 21.89 18.76 6.56
CA GLY A 101 21.34 18.34 7.84
C GLY A 101 21.25 16.84 8.07
N ALA A 102 21.88 16.00 7.23
CA ALA A 102 22.01 14.58 7.53
C ALA A 102 22.90 14.38 8.76
N ARG A 103 22.55 13.40 9.60
CA ARG A 103 23.39 13.00 10.74
C ARG A 103 24.54 12.12 10.22
N SER A 104 25.70 12.35 10.74
CA SER A 104 26.89 11.50 10.49
C SER A 104 26.70 10.09 11.03
#